data_4cb1e9a22698fed787efde2b486e70be
#
_entry.id   4cb1e9a22698fed787efde2b486e70be
#
_cell.length_a   1.000
_cell.length_b   1.000
_cell.length_c   1.000
_cell.angle_alpha   90.00
_cell.angle_beta   90.00
_cell.angle_gamma   90.00
#
_symmetry.space_group_name_H-M   'P 1'
#
loop_
_entity.id
_entity.type
_entity.pdbx_description
1 polymer ?
#
loop_
_entity_poly.entity_id
_entity_poly.type
_entity_poly.pdbx_seq_one_letter_code
_entity_poly.pdbx_strand_id
1 'polypeptide(L)'
;MSDLIIVGVTGAPVSTRVVDWAIARAVERRQPIALHSIVGGVLGAVGEDAVLVHALEATRALVETHAQRVRAAGVEVSVHVEAGNPIAVLTKASESAGLLVIGSDYRGPGSGKARGAHGIRIAAAATCPVVVVPDVDTGERHGVVVGVDGSEVSEQAVRFAAAEADRLGEPLIAVSVWTPLQAPRNDLAVYPELYLTNMQAATEEIQALALAGIAVDHPDLEVVRRVVRGYPSHVLNEVAADARLMVVGTHGRGAIARFLLGSISQEVLAHLATVTAVVR
;
A
#
# COMPACT_ATOMS: atom_id res chain seq x y z
N MET A 1 -18.00 1.44 7.53
CA MET A 1 -16.72 0.70 7.43
C MET A 1 -16.17 0.53 8.84
N SER A 2 -15.50 -0.56 9.14
CA SER A 2 -14.85 -0.77 10.45
C SER A 2 -13.71 0.24 10.62
N ASP A 3 -13.52 0.78 11.84
CA ASP A 3 -12.39 1.66 12.15
C ASP A 3 -11.14 0.90 12.59
N LEU A 4 -11.20 -0.44 12.65
CA LEU A 4 -10.11 -1.29 13.13
C LEU A 4 -8.93 -1.28 12.14
N ILE A 5 -7.73 -1.05 12.66
CA ILE A 5 -6.47 -1.25 11.95
C ILE A 5 -5.91 -2.62 12.33
N ILE A 6 -5.78 -3.52 11.36
CA ILE A 6 -5.04 -4.77 11.54
C ILE A 6 -3.59 -4.56 11.17
N VAL A 7 -2.69 -5.03 12.01
CA VAL A 7 -1.24 -4.90 11.82
C VAL A 7 -0.59 -6.28 11.84
N GLY A 8 -0.02 -6.67 10.70
CA GLY A 8 0.76 -7.90 10.59
C GLY A 8 2.16 -7.72 11.18
N VAL A 9 2.46 -8.44 12.25
CA VAL A 9 3.73 -8.36 12.99
C VAL A 9 4.49 -9.67 12.84
N THR A 10 5.80 -9.58 12.63
CA THR A 10 6.73 -10.73 12.57
C THR A 10 7.97 -10.43 13.40
N GLY A 11 8.88 -11.38 13.53
CA GLY A 11 10.20 -11.16 14.13
C GLY A 11 11.17 -10.31 13.26
N ALA A 12 10.74 -9.84 12.09
CA ALA A 12 11.59 -9.02 11.23
C ALA A 12 11.69 -7.56 11.72
N PRO A 13 12.84 -6.89 11.52
CA PRO A 13 13.05 -5.50 11.95
C PRO A 13 12.00 -4.51 11.43
N VAL A 14 11.49 -4.74 10.23
CA VAL A 14 10.44 -3.91 9.61
C VAL A 14 9.17 -3.83 10.46
N SER A 15 8.88 -4.82 11.32
CA SER A 15 7.69 -4.83 12.18
C SER A 15 7.62 -3.61 13.10
N THR A 16 8.76 -3.10 13.54
CA THR A 16 8.81 -1.86 14.32
C THR A 16 8.27 -0.67 13.53
N ARG A 17 8.70 -0.50 12.29
CA ARG A 17 8.22 0.58 11.39
C ARG A 17 6.74 0.43 11.04
N VAL A 18 6.29 -0.80 10.84
CA VAL A 18 4.87 -1.12 10.58
C VAL A 18 3.99 -0.67 11.74
N VAL A 19 4.41 -1.03 12.96
CA VAL A 19 3.68 -0.64 14.19
C VAL A 19 3.73 0.88 14.41
N ASP A 20 4.86 1.54 14.16
CA ASP A 20 5.00 2.99 14.29
C ASP A 20 4.09 3.74 13.31
N TRP A 21 4.04 3.29 12.06
CA TRP A 21 3.13 3.85 11.06
C TRP A 21 1.65 3.71 11.49
N ALA A 22 1.28 2.52 11.99
CA ALA A 22 -0.08 2.25 12.44
C ALA A 22 -0.45 3.09 13.68
N ILE A 23 0.47 3.23 14.65
CA ILE A 23 0.29 4.06 15.85
C ILE A 23 0.04 5.51 15.45
N ALA A 24 0.90 6.10 14.60
CA ALA A 24 0.76 7.49 14.17
C ALA A 24 -0.63 7.77 13.59
N ARG A 25 -1.11 6.88 12.72
CA ARG A 25 -2.45 6.99 12.13
C ARG A 25 -3.57 6.77 13.16
N ALA A 26 -3.41 5.76 14.03
CA ALA A 26 -4.42 5.37 15.01
C ALA A 26 -4.65 6.48 16.06
N VAL A 27 -3.60 7.15 16.52
CA VAL A 27 -3.68 8.28 17.46
C VAL A 27 -4.51 9.42 16.87
N GLU A 28 -4.22 9.84 15.65
CA GLU A 28 -4.89 10.97 15.00
C GLU A 28 -6.36 10.65 14.67
N ARG A 29 -6.64 9.42 14.21
CA ARG A 29 -7.99 8.99 13.82
C ARG A 29 -8.78 8.31 14.95
N ARG A 30 -8.19 8.14 16.14
CA ARG A 30 -8.77 7.44 17.29
C ARG A 30 -9.25 6.04 16.94
N GLN A 31 -8.42 5.28 16.22
CA GLN A 31 -8.74 3.94 15.73
C GLN A 31 -8.10 2.88 16.63
N PRO A 32 -8.78 1.75 16.94
CA PRO A 32 -8.16 0.63 17.62
C PRO A 32 -7.22 -0.14 16.69
N ILE A 33 -6.24 -0.82 17.30
CA ILE A 33 -5.27 -1.68 16.59
C ILE A 33 -5.46 -3.13 17.02
N ALA A 34 -5.44 -4.07 16.05
CA ALA A 34 -5.29 -5.49 16.29
C ALA A 34 -3.94 -5.97 15.74
N LEU A 35 -3.04 -6.39 16.61
CA LEU A 35 -1.75 -6.97 16.21
C LEU A 35 -1.93 -8.45 15.90
N HIS A 36 -1.63 -8.86 14.69
CA HIS A 36 -1.68 -10.24 14.24
C HIS A 36 -0.29 -10.78 13.95
N SER A 37 0.04 -11.92 14.52
CA SER A 37 1.25 -12.68 14.16
C SER A 37 0.90 -14.13 13.93
N ILE A 38 1.39 -14.66 12.80
CA ILE A 38 1.03 -16.01 12.37
C ILE A 38 2.30 -16.86 12.34
N VAL A 39 2.30 -17.94 13.15
CA VAL A 39 3.33 -18.96 13.13
C VAL A 39 3.05 -19.87 11.93
N GLY A 40 3.84 -19.71 10.86
CA GLY A 40 3.76 -20.53 9.68
C GLY A 40 4.65 -21.78 9.79
N GLY A 41 4.26 -22.86 9.13
CA GLY A 41 5.04 -24.08 9.06
C GLY A 41 4.25 -25.22 8.44
N VAL A 42 4.93 -26.32 8.13
CA VAL A 42 4.29 -27.57 7.70
C VAL A 42 3.96 -28.33 8.97
N LEU A 43 2.67 -28.49 9.26
CA LEU A 43 2.17 -29.26 10.38
C LEU A 43 2.06 -30.74 10.00
N GLY A 44 2.48 -31.67 10.90
CA GLY A 44 2.30 -33.11 10.71
C GLY A 44 3.48 -34.01 11.10
N ALA A 45 4.54 -33.47 11.71
CA ALA A 45 5.68 -34.27 12.17
C ALA A 45 5.52 -34.73 13.65
N VAL A 46 6.09 -35.86 14.00
CA VAL A 46 6.08 -36.39 15.38
C VAL A 46 6.83 -35.43 16.31
N GLY A 47 6.18 -35.02 17.42
CA GLY A 47 6.75 -34.07 18.40
C GLY A 47 6.50 -32.60 18.09
N GLU A 48 5.74 -32.30 17.07
CA GLU A 48 5.44 -30.96 16.59
C GLU A 48 4.65 -30.10 17.60
N ASP A 49 3.73 -30.72 18.37
CA ASP A 49 2.87 -29.98 19.31
C ASP A 49 3.68 -29.16 20.32
N ALA A 50 4.73 -29.74 20.89
CA ALA A 50 5.58 -29.05 21.87
C ALA A 50 6.37 -27.89 21.22
N VAL A 51 6.86 -28.08 20.01
CA VAL A 51 7.56 -27.04 19.24
C VAL A 51 6.62 -25.92 18.86
N LEU A 52 5.40 -26.25 18.43
CA LEU A 52 4.36 -25.27 18.08
C LEU A 52 3.94 -24.43 19.29
N VAL A 53 3.68 -25.07 20.44
CA VAL A 53 3.34 -24.35 21.69
C VAL A 53 4.43 -23.36 22.05
N HIS A 54 5.69 -23.79 22.05
CA HIS A 54 6.82 -22.92 22.36
C HIS A 54 6.95 -21.76 21.35
N ALA A 55 6.75 -22.02 20.04
CA ALA A 55 6.79 -21.01 19.01
C ALA A 55 5.66 -19.98 19.17
N LEU A 56 4.46 -20.42 19.53
CA LEU A 56 3.32 -19.52 19.81
C LEU A 56 3.57 -18.64 21.04
N GLU A 57 4.15 -19.21 22.11
CA GLU A 57 4.49 -18.47 23.34
C GLU A 57 5.57 -17.41 23.06
N ALA A 58 6.65 -17.80 22.38
CA ALA A 58 7.72 -16.88 21.99
C ALA A 58 7.20 -15.76 21.09
N THR A 59 6.34 -16.10 20.12
CA THR A 59 5.71 -15.12 19.24
C THR A 59 4.79 -14.18 20.01
N ARG A 60 4.02 -14.69 20.98
CA ARG A 60 3.16 -13.86 21.83
C ARG A 60 3.96 -12.87 22.66
N ALA A 61 5.08 -13.28 23.23
CA ALA A 61 5.97 -12.39 23.99
C ALA A 61 6.52 -11.25 23.10
N LEU A 62 6.91 -11.58 21.87
CA LEU A 62 7.37 -10.58 20.89
C LEU A 62 6.26 -9.58 20.54
N VAL A 63 5.06 -10.06 20.22
CA VAL A 63 3.93 -9.18 19.85
C VAL A 63 3.49 -8.33 21.04
N GLU A 64 3.56 -8.85 22.27
CA GLU A 64 3.24 -8.11 23.48
C GLU A 64 4.18 -6.91 23.68
N THR A 65 5.46 -7.01 23.29
CA THR A 65 6.38 -5.87 23.28
C THR A 65 5.88 -4.73 22.37
N HIS A 66 5.35 -5.06 21.21
CA HIS A 66 4.72 -4.07 20.32
C HIS A 66 3.39 -3.55 20.89
N ALA A 67 2.58 -4.42 21.52
CA ALA A 67 1.33 -4.02 22.14
C ALA A 67 1.54 -3.01 23.28
N GLN A 68 2.61 -3.15 24.05
CA GLN A 68 2.97 -2.18 25.09
C GLN A 68 3.27 -0.80 24.49
N ARG A 69 3.93 -0.73 23.33
CA ARG A 69 4.18 0.54 22.63
C ARG A 69 2.88 1.19 22.16
N VAL A 70 1.94 0.39 21.62
CA VAL A 70 0.61 0.87 21.20
C VAL A 70 -0.16 1.43 22.39
N ARG A 71 -0.19 0.71 23.53
CA ARG A 71 -0.84 1.18 24.77
C ARG A 71 -0.19 2.46 25.32
N ALA A 72 1.14 2.55 25.26
CA ALA A 72 1.86 3.74 25.71
C ALA A 72 1.51 4.98 24.88
N ALA A 73 1.10 4.80 23.62
CA ALA A 73 0.59 5.86 22.76
C ALA A 73 -0.92 6.19 22.99
N GLY A 74 -1.57 5.55 23.98
CA GLY A 74 -2.98 5.76 24.29
C GLY A 74 -3.96 5.10 23.33
N VAL A 75 -3.51 4.12 22.53
CA VAL A 75 -4.33 3.42 21.54
C VAL A 75 -4.80 2.09 22.10
N GLU A 76 -6.09 1.78 21.93
CA GLU A 76 -6.66 0.48 22.25
C GLU A 76 -6.03 -0.60 21.36
N VAL A 77 -5.59 -1.73 21.98
CA VAL A 77 -4.92 -2.80 21.24
C VAL A 77 -5.35 -4.19 21.68
N SER A 78 -5.59 -5.05 20.70
CA SER A 78 -5.74 -6.50 20.89
C SER A 78 -4.58 -7.27 20.26
N VAL A 79 -4.30 -8.47 20.75
CA VAL A 79 -3.19 -9.34 20.30
C VAL A 79 -3.74 -10.68 19.86
N HIS A 80 -3.44 -11.06 18.62
CA HIS A 80 -3.84 -12.32 18.00
C HIS A 80 -2.61 -13.07 17.51
N VAL A 81 -2.36 -14.25 18.10
CA VAL A 81 -1.25 -15.13 17.69
C VAL A 81 -1.82 -16.50 17.44
N GLU A 82 -1.67 -16.98 16.24
CA GLU A 82 -2.20 -18.26 15.81
C GLU A 82 -1.24 -18.98 14.84
N ALA A 83 -1.41 -20.29 14.69
CA ALA A 83 -0.70 -21.08 13.69
C ALA A 83 -1.49 -21.09 12.37
N GLY A 84 -0.80 -21.03 11.24
CA GLY A 84 -1.48 -21.12 9.95
C GLY A 84 -0.74 -20.50 8.78
N ASN A 85 -1.47 -20.28 7.70
CA ASN A 85 -0.96 -19.58 6.53
C ASN A 85 -1.19 -18.07 6.68
N PRO A 86 -0.13 -17.24 6.74
CA PRO A 86 -0.25 -15.80 6.96
C PRO A 86 -1.15 -15.09 5.94
N ILE A 87 -1.11 -15.53 4.68
CA ILE A 87 -1.92 -14.91 3.62
C ILE A 87 -3.41 -15.18 3.90
N ALA A 88 -3.77 -16.44 4.17
CA ALA A 88 -5.17 -16.81 4.43
C ALA A 88 -5.72 -16.12 5.69
N VAL A 89 -4.94 -16.12 6.77
CA VAL A 89 -5.35 -15.50 8.05
C VAL A 89 -5.54 -14.00 7.90
N LEU A 90 -4.55 -13.27 7.35
CA LEU A 90 -4.65 -11.81 7.20
C LEU A 90 -5.70 -11.39 6.17
N THR A 91 -5.87 -12.16 5.10
CA THR A 91 -6.96 -11.92 4.12
C THR A 91 -8.33 -12.07 4.80
N LYS A 92 -8.54 -13.11 5.58
CA LYS A 92 -9.80 -13.30 6.33
C LYS A 92 -10.01 -12.18 7.36
N ALA A 93 -8.97 -11.82 8.10
CA ALA A 93 -9.05 -10.74 9.08
C ALA A 93 -9.40 -9.39 8.41
N SER A 94 -8.96 -9.15 7.18
CA SER A 94 -9.27 -7.92 6.43
C SER A 94 -10.76 -7.69 6.18
N GLU A 95 -11.59 -8.74 6.25
CA GLU A 95 -13.06 -8.65 6.06
C GLU A 95 -13.74 -7.81 7.15
N SER A 96 -13.13 -7.71 8.35
CA SER A 96 -13.63 -6.94 9.48
C SER A 96 -12.83 -5.66 9.76
N ALA A 97 -11.84 -5.34 8.93
CA ALA A 97 -10.93 -4.22 9.12
C ALA A 97 -11.28 -3.03 8.22
N GLY A 98 -10.93 -1.82 8.70
CA GLY A 98 -10.89 -0.63 7.87
C GLY A 98 -9.56 -0.46 7.14
N LEU A 99 -8.48 -1.07 7.68
CA LEU A 99 -7.14 -1.01 7.12
C LEU A 99 -6.31 -2.22 7.57
N LEU A 100 -5.50 -2.74 6.66
CA LEU A 100 -4.47 -3.74 6.98
C LEU A 100 -3.09 -3.14 6.73
N VAL A 101 -2.19 -3.19 7.71
CA VAL A 101 -0.81 -2.70 7.62
C VAL A 101 0.15 -3.87 7.76
N ILE A 102 1.05 -4.03 6.80
CA ILE A 102 2.04 -5.12 6.76
C ILE A 102 3.41 -4.59 6.37
N GLY A 103 4.44 -5.33 6.75
CA GLY A 103 5.81 -5.05 6.33
C GLY A 103 6.17 -5.76 5.03
N SER A 104 7.12 -5.18 4.31
CA SER A 104 7.82 -5.81 3.20
C SER A 104 9.27 -6.05 3.56
N ASP A 105 9.84 -7.14 3.11
CA ASP A 105 11.27 -7.45 3.20
C ASP A 105 12.11 -6.77 2.10
N TYR A 106 11.49 -5.89 1.31
CA TYR A 106 12.19 -5.08 0.32
C TYR A 106 13.13 -4.07 0.99
N ARG A 107 14.42 -4.14 0.65
CA ARG A 107 15.51 -3.34 1.24
C ARG A 107 16.19 -2.39 0.24
N GLY A 108 15.49 -2.04 -0.81
CA GLY A 108 16.01 -1.17 -1.87
C GLY A 108 16.64 -1.91 -3.05
N PRO A 109 17.04 -1.17 -4.11
CA PRO A 109 17.68 -1.73 -5.29
C PRO A 109 18.97 -2.45 -4.93
N GLY A 110 19.21 -3.63 -5.52
CA GLY A 110 20.46 -4.39 -5.33
C GLY A 110 20.49 -5.31 -4.11
N SER A 111 19.46 -5.36 -3.27
CA SER A 111 19.43 -6.21 -2.06
C SER A 111 19.35 -7.72 -2.34
N GLY A 112 19.15 -8.14 -3.56
CA GLY A 112 19.19 -9.54 -4.03
C GLY A 112 18.16 -10.51 -3.44
N LYS A 113 17.31 -10.06 -2.50
CA LYS A 113 16.31 -10.91 -1.85
C LYS A 113 14.98 -10.92 -2.59
N ALA A 114 14.29 -12.05 -2.47
CA ALA A 114 12.96 -12.24 -3.01
C ALA A 114 12.02 -11.12 -2.54
N ARG A 115 11.43 -10.48 -3.48
CA ARG A 115 10.59 -9.31 -3.33
C ARG A 115 9.27 -9.72 -2.72
N GLY A 116 8.90 -9.16 -1.58
CA GLY A 116 7.64 -9.18 -0.86
C GLY A 116 6.47 -10.01 -1.40
N ALA A 117 6.70 -11.24 -1.85
CA ALA A 117 5.68 -12.06 -2.49
C ALA A 117 4.43 -12.26 -1.60
N HIS A 118 4.62 -12.29 -0.27
CA HIS A 118 3.51 -12.36 0.67
C HIS A 118 2.73 -11.05 0.70
N GLY A 119 3.40 -9.91 0.74
CA GLY A 119 2.75 -8.59 0.73
C GLY A 119 1.92 -8.35 -0.53
N ILE A 120 2.46 -8.71 -1.70
CA ILE A 120 1.74 -8.63 -2.98
C ILE A 120 0.49 -9.52 -2.96
N ARG A 121 0.60 -10.78 -2.47
CA ARG A 121 -0.53 -11.71 -2.41
C ARG A 121 -1.59 -11.27 -1.40
N ILE A 122 -1.20 -10.72 -0.26
CA ILE A 122 -2.13 -10.16 0.73
C ILE A 122 -2.83 -8.93 0.14
N ALA A 123 -2.11 -7.99 -0.47
CA ALA A 123 -2.69 -6.81 -1.12
C ALA A 123 -3.66 -7.18 -2.26
N ALA A 124 -3.40 -8.28 -2.97
CA ALA A 124 -4.29 -8.79 -4.01
C ALA A 124 -5.60 -9.39 -3.45
N ALA A 125 -5.55 -10.04 -2.28
CA ALA A 125 -6.64 -10.83 -1.73
C ALA A 125 -7.45 -10.13 -0.63
N ALA A 126 -6.86 -9.16 0.08
CA ALA A 126 -7.54 -8.43 1.16
C ALA A 126 -8.77 -7.67 0.67
N THR A 127 -9.77 -7.51 1.53
CA THR A 127 -11.04 -6.83 1.23
C THR A 127 -11.05 -5.36 1.67
N CYS A 128 -10.10 -4.93 2.49
CA CYS A 128 -9.86 -3.53 2.87
C CYS A 128 -8.58 -2.99 2.21
N PRO A 129 -8.34 -1.67 2.25
CA PRO A 129 -7.05 -1.09 1.87
C PRO A 129 -5.88 -1.74 2.60
N VAL A 130 -4.76 -1.95 1.89
CA VAL A 130 -3.54 -2.55 2.45
C VAL A 130 -2.39 -1.57 2.33
N VAL A 131 -1.77 -1.25 3.46
CA VAL A 131 -0.53 -0.46 3.51
C VAL A 131 0.65 -1.40 3.65
N VAL A 132 1.61 -1.28 2.74
CA VAL A 132 2.85 -2.04 2.73
C VAL A 132 4.01 -1.10 3.09
N VAL A 133 4.65 -1.38 4.22
CA VAL A 133 5.78 -0.58 4.75
C VAL A 133 7.09 -1.25 4.35
N PRO A 134 7.98 -0.55 3.62
CA PRO A 134 9.28 -1.10 3.23
C PRO A 134 10.26 -1.15 4.41
N ASP A 135 11.23 -2.09 4.34
CA ASP A 135 12.35 -2.18 5.29
C ASP A 135 13.52 -1.28 4.83
N VAL A 136 13.21 -0.01 4.52
CA VAL A 136 14.18 1.02 4.18
C VAL A 136 13.91 2.26 5.00
N ASP A 137 14.98 3.06 5.23
CA ASP A 137 14.79 4.36 5.83
C ASP A 137 14.18 5.31 4.79
N THR A 138 13.00 5.82 5.11
CA THR A 138 12.32 6.78 4.24
C THR A 138 12.63 8.24 4.61
N GLY A 139 13.38 8.46 5.69
CA GLY A 139 13.78 9.81 6.13
C GLY A 139 12.61 10.78 6.31
N GLU A 140 12.90 12.06 6.24
CA GLU A 140 11.89 13.13 6.21
C GLU A 140 11.42 13.32 4.76
N ARG A 141 10.36 12.62 4.39
CA ARG A 141 9.72 12.72 3.07
C ARG A 141 8.41 13.46 3.19
N HIS A 142 8.00 14.13 2.10
CA HIS A 142 6.84 15.00 2.07
C HIS A 142 5.90 14.65 0.91
N GLY A 143 4.60 14.85 1.15
CA GLY A 143 3.57 14.67 0.16
C GLY A 143 3.02 13.25 0.08
N VAL A 144 1.80 13.16 -0.42
CA VAL A 144 1.10 11.91 -0.71
C VAL A 144 0.91 11.80 -2.22
N VAL A 145 1.53 10.81 -2.84
CA VAL A 145 1.42 10.53 -4.29
C VAL A 145 0.25 9.60 -4.53
N VAL A 146 -0.58 9.88 -5.52
CA VAL A 146 -1.63 8.96 -5.99
C VAL A 146 -1.58 8.75 -7.49
N GLY A 147 -1.64 7.47 -7.92
CA GLY A 147 -1.79 7.10 -9.31
C GLY A 147 -3.24 7.27 -9.77
N VAL A 148 -3.46 8.05 -10.84
CA VAL A 148 -4.79 8.38 -11.36
C VAL A 148 -4.90 7.93 -12.82
N ASP A 149 -5.82 7.00 -13.10
CA ASP A 149 -6.10 6.52 -14.45
C ASP A 149 -7.57 6.70 -14.87
N GLY A 150 -8.41 7.22 -13.98
CA GLY A 150 -9.83 7.46 -14.22
C GLY A 150 -10.70 6.19 -14.14
N SER A 151 -10.20 5.10 -13.56
CA SER A 151 -11.02 3.95 -13.19
C SER A 151 -11.74 4.20 -11.85
N GLU A 152 -12.82 3.50 -11.59
CA GLU A 152 -13.56 3.56 -10.32
C GLU A 152 -12.64 3.27 -9.10
N VAL A 153 -11.74 2.31 -9.24
CA VAL A 153 -10.77 1.98 -8.19
C VAL A 153 -9.76 3.11 -8.00
N SER A 154 -9.33 3.75 -9.07
CA SER A 154 -8.48 4.94 -9.01
C SER A 154 -9.16 6.12 -8.30
N GLU A 155 -10.47 6.30 -8.47
CA GLU A 155 -11.21 7.33 -7.73
C GLU A 155 -11.27 7.01 -6.23
N GLN A 156 -11.39 5.74 -5.84
CA GLN A 156 -11.31 5.32 -4.43
C GLN A 156 -9.89 5.57 -3.88
N ALA A 157 -8.85 5.30 -4.67
CA ALA A 157 -7.46 5.59 -4.32
C ALA A 157 -7.25 7.10 -4.13
N VAL A 158 -7.83 7.95 -4.98
CA VAL A 158 -7.78 9.42 -4.85
C VAL A 158 -8.44 9.87 -3.55
N ARG A 159 -9.64 9.38 -3.22
CA ARG A 159 -10.31 9.71 -1.94
C ARG A 159 -9.50 9.28 -0.72
N PHE A 160 -8.92 8.08 -0.75
CA PHE A 160 -8.04 7.61 0.32
C PHE A 160 -6.79 8.49 0.45
N ALA A 161 -6.14 8.81 -0.67
CA ALA A 161 -4.92 9.62 -0.70
C ALA A 161 -5.18 11.06 -0.21
N ALA A 162 -6.29 11.68 -0.63
CA ALA A 162 -6.68 13.01 -0.17
C ALA A 162 -6.92 13.03 1.35
N ALA A 163 -7.63 12.04 1.88
CA ALA A 163 -7.87 11.93 3.32
C ALA A 163 -6.57 11.66 4.13
N GLU A 164 -5.57 11.00 3.55
CA GLU A 164 -4.26 10.83 4.20
C GLU A 164 -3.39 12.09 4.06
N ALA A 165 -3.42 12.78 2.92
CA ALA A 165 -2.71 14.03 2.70
C ALA A 165 -3.21 15.13 3.65
N ASP A 166 -4.53 15.29 3.73
CA ASP A 166 -5.19 16.23 4.66
C ASP A 166 -4.83 15.93 6.13
N ARG A 167 -4.91 14.64 6.53
CA ARG A 167 -4.51 14.19 7.86
C ARG A 167 -3.04 14.52 8.19
N LEU A 168 -2.16 14.38 7.21
CA LEU A 168 -0.73 14.62 7.38
C LEU A 168 -0.35 16.09 7.26
N GLY A 169 -1.26 16.98 6.83
CA GLY A 169 -0.95 18.35 6.47
C GLY A 169 0.03 18.45 5.29
N GLU A 170 -0.05 17.49 4.35
CA GLU A 170 0.88 17.32 3.24
C GLU A 170 0.17 17.53 1.89
N PRO A 171 0.86 17.98 0.83
CA PRO A 171 0.24 18.09 -0.47
C PRO A 171 -0.14 16.72 -1.07
N LEU A 172 -1.25 16.69 -1.79
CA LEU A 172 -1.65 15.57 -2.65
C LEU A 172 -1.03 15.72 -4.03
N ILE A 173 -0.19 14.79 -4.43
CA ILE A 173 0.46 14.78 -5.74
C ILE A 173 -0.25 13.73 -6.63
N ALA A 174 -1.17 14.20 -7.47
CA ALA A 174 -1.92 13.35 -8.38
C ALA A 174 -1.12 13.12 -9.69
N VAL A 175 -0.81 11.87 -9.97
CA VAL A 175 0.02 11.48 -11.12
C VAL A 175 -0.77 10.63 -12.09
N SER A 176 -0.93 11.10 -13.32
CA SER A 176 -1.45 10.33 -14.43
C SER A 176 -0.35 10.07 -15.44
N VAL A 177 -0.27 8.85 -15.92
CA VAL A 177 0.78 8.44 -16.86
C VAL A 177 0.14 7.85 -18.11
N TRP A 178 0.57 8.34 -19.26
CA TRP A 178 0.16 7.79 -20.55
C TRP A 178 1.36 7.27 -21.34
N THR A 179 1.16 6.18 -22.03
CA THR A 179 2.18 5.53 -22.86
C THR A 179 1.73 5.56 -24.32
N PRO A 180 2.54 6.05 -25.24
CA PRO A 180 2.23 5.99 -26.66
C PRO A 180 2.05 4.54 -27.14
N LEU A 181 1.21 4.32 -28.14
CA LEU A 181 1.05 3.02 -28.78
C LEU A 181 2.42 2.53 -29.29
N GLN A 182 2.83 1.34 -28.89
CA GLN A 182 4.05 0.71 -29.38
C GLN A 182 3.70 -0.23 -30.54
N ALA A 183 4.31 0.01 -31.70
CA ALA A 183 4.22 -0.93 -32.82
C ALA A 183 5.41 -1.91 -32.75
N PRO A 184 5.20 -3.25 -32.84
CA PRO A 184 6.24 -4.27 -32.63
C PRO A 184 7.43 -4.23 -33.60
N ARG A 185 7.43 -3.38 -34.62
CA ARG A 185 8.45 -3.32 -35.68
C ARG A 185 8.98 -1.92 -35.94
N ASN A 186 8.79 -0.97 -35.04
CA ASN A 186 9.16 0.42 -35.35
C ASN A 186 10.01 1.02 -34.20
N ASP A 187 11.30 0.68 -34.19
CA ASP A 187 12.28 1.28 -33.26
C ASP A 187 12.47 2.80 -33.50
N LEU A 188 11.91 3.31 -34.59
CA LEU A 188 11.92 4.73 -34.98
C LEU A 188 10.51 5.33 -34.95
N ALA A 189 9.63 4.91 -34.07
CA ALA A 189 8.25 5.40 -34.00
C ALA A 189 8.23 6.93 -33.83
N VAL A 190 8.17 7.64 -34.95
CA VAL A 190 7.87 9.07 -34.96
C VAL A 190 6.36 9.22 -34.86
N TYR A 191 5.91 9.60 -33.64
CA TYR A 191 4.50 9.90 -33.42
C TYR A 191 4.20 11.29 -33.97
N PRO A 192 3.07 11.46 -34.69
CA PRO A 192 2.60 12.80 -35.08
C PRO A 192 2.45 13.68 -33.81
N GLU A 193 2.89 14.91 -33.86
CA GLU A 193 2.80 15.85 -32.74
C GLU A 193 1.36 16.01 -32.22
N LEU A 194 0.40 16.06 -33.17
CA LEU A 194 -1.03 16.10 -32.86
C LEU A 194 -1.49 14.89 -32.01
N TYR A 195 -0.97 13.69 -32.30
CA TYR A 195 -1.29 12.50 -31.50
C TYR A 195 -0.76 12.63 -30.07
N LEU A 196 0.48 13.10 -29.89
CA LEU A 196 1.07 13.28 -28.55
C LEU A 196 0.32 14.35 -27.75
N THR A 197 -0.04 15.46 -28.40
CA THR A 197 -0.82 16.56 -27.82
C THR A 197 -2.20 16.08 -27.38
N ASN A 198 -2.89 15.32 -28.23
CA ASN A 198 -4.22 14.79 -27.92
C ASN A 198 -4.17 13.78 -26.75
N MET A 199 -3.15 12.91 -26.70
CA MET A 199 -2.97 11.97 -25.59
C MET A 199 -2.73 12.70 -24.27
N GLN A 200 -1.91 13.74 -24.29
CA GLN A 200 -1.66 14.58 -23.12
C GLN A 200 -2.97 15.24 -22.65
N ALA A 201 -3.67 15.94 -23.53
CA ALA A 201 -4.91 16.66 -23.22
C ALA A 201 -6.01 15.70 -22.68
N ALA A 202 -6.20 14.55 -23.33
CA ALA A 202 -7.18 13.55 -22.88
C ALA A 202 -6.84 12.99 -21.48
N THR A 203 -5.55 12.82 -21.18
CA THR A 203 -5.13 12.34 -19.85
C THR A 203 -5.31 13.43 -18.78
N GLU A 204 -5.07 14.70 -19.12
CA GLU A 204 -5.32 15.85 -18.26
C GLU A 204 -6.82 16.00 -17.91
N GLU A 205 -7.69 15.79 -18.90
CA GLU A 205 -9.15 15.81 -18.71
C GLU A 205 -9.61 14.70 -17.75
N ILE A 206 -9.13 13.47 -17.98
CA ILE A 206 -9.43 12.33 -17.11
C ILE A 206 -8.98 12.61 -15.66
N GLN A 207 -7.77 13.14 -15.50
CA GLN A 207 -7.27 13.50 -14.17
C GLN A 207 -8.11 14.59 -13.52
N ALA A 208 -8.50 15.61 -14.29
CA ALA A 208 -9.35 16.69 -13.80
C ALA A 208 -10.70 16.19 -13.29
N LEU A 209 -11.33 15.27 -14.03
CA LEU A 209 -12.60 14.65 -13.63
C LEU A 209 -12.45 13.82 -12.36
N ALA A 210 -11.40 13.02 -12.25
CA ALA A 210 -11.14 12.19 -11.06
C ALA A 210 -10.88 13.01 -9.79
N LEU A 211 -10.38 14.25 -9.94
CA LEU A 211 -10.08 15.16 -8.83
C LEU A 211 -11.19 16.17 -8.52
N ALA A 212 -12.25 16.24 -9.32
CA ALA A 212 -13.24 17.30 -9.25
C ALA A 212 -13.94 17.43 -7.88
N GLY A 213 -14.13 16.31 -7.14
CA GLY A 213 -14.77 16.32 -5.82
C GLY A 213 -13.83 16.68 -4.66
N ILE A 214 -12.52 16.61 -4.85
CA ILE A 214 -11.56 16.73 -3.75
C ILE A 214 -11.58 18.11 -3.09
N ALA A 215 -11.72 19.18 -3.87
CA ALA A 215 -11.79 20.54 -3.34
C ALA A 215 -13.04 20.81 -2.50
N VAL A 216 -14.10 20.01 -2.66
CA VAL A 216 -15.33 20.12 -1.85
C VAL A 216 -15.13 19.42 -0.50
N ASP A 217 -14.52 18.23 -0.51
CA ASP A 217 -14.33 17.42 0.69
C ASP A 217 -13.11 17.89 1.52
N HIS A 218 -12.09 18.46 0.86
CA HIS A 218 -10.82 18.92 1.43
C HIS A 218 -10.45 20.31 0.88
N PRO A 219 -11.12 21.39 1.31
CA PRO A 219 -10.97 22.74 0.71
C PRO A 219 -9.58 23.35 0.88
N ASP A 220 -8.86 22.99 1.95
CA ASP A 220 -7.53 23.52 2.26
C ASP A 220 -6.39 22.62 1.75
N LEU A 221 -6.73 21.50 1.11
CA LEU A 221 -5.74 20.56 0.61
C LEU A 221 -5.05 21.09 -0.65
N GLU A 222 -3.72 21.24 -0.59
CA GLU A 222 -2.91 21.52 -1.77
C GLU A 222 -2.90 20.31 -2.70
N VAL A 223 -3.33 20.49 -3.96
CA VAL A 223 -3.35 19.43 -4.98
C VAL A 223 -2.40 19.78 -6.13
N VAL A 224 -1.30 19.04 -6.22
CA VAL A 224 -0.32 19.14 -7.30
C VAL A 224 -0.67 18.12 -8.39
N ARG A 225 -0.93 18.59 -9.61
CA ARG A 225 -1.30 17.73 -10.74
C ARG A 225 -0.10 17.48 -11.63
N ARG A 226 0.16 16.22 -11.96
CA ARG A 226 1.22 15.80 -12.89
C ARG A 226 0.66 14.84 -13.93
N VAL A 227 0.81 15.18 -15.19
CA VAL A 227 0.51 14.28 -16.31
C VAL A 227 1.80 14.05 -17.08
N VAL A 228 2.26 12.80 -17.12
CA VAL A 228 3.59 12.44 -17.60
C VAL A 228 3.50 11.36 -18.66
N ARG A 229 4.27 11.52 -19.73
CA ARG A 229 4.48 10.46 -20.71
C ARG A 229 5.52 9.48 -20.17
N GLY A 230 5.20 8.18 -20.12
CA GLY A 230 6.15 7.17 -19.64
C GLY A 230 5.52 5.82 -19.37
N TYR A 231 6.22 5.00 -18.60
CA TYR A 231 5.72 3.74 -18.11
C TYR A 231 5.19 3.93 -16.67
N PRO A 232 3.91 3.61 -16.39
CA PRO A 232 3.25 4.04 -15.15
C PRO A 232 3.96 3.65 -13.86
N SER A 233 4.38 2.40 -13.69
CA SER A 233 5.04 1.96 -12.45
C SER A 233 6.39 2.64 -12.22
N HIS A 234 7.13 2.92 -13.30
CA HIS A 234 8.43 3.61 -13.22
C HIS A 234 8.24 5.06 -12.78
N VAL A 235 7.35 5.80 -13.47
CA VAL A 235 7.05 7.20 -13.15
C VAL A 235 6.50 7.34 -11.73
N LEU A 236 5.58 6.46 -11.31
CA LEU A 236 5.02 6.47 -9.97
C LEU A 236 6.09 6.25 -8.90
N ASN A 237 6.97 5.26 -9.07
CA ASN A 237 8.06 5.00 -8.12
C ASN A 237 9.08 6.14 -8.08
N GLU A 238 9.38 6.77 -9.22
CA GLU A 238 10.27 7.93 -9.30
C GLU A 238 9.69 9.13 -8.53
N VAL A 239 8.43 9.49 -8.78
CA VAL A 239 7.75 10.58 -8.06
C VAL A 239 7.59 10.27 -6.57
N ALA A 240 7.35 9.00 -6.23
CA ALA A 240 7.16 8.58 -4.84
C ALA A 240 8.46 8.44 -4.04
N ALA A 241 9.63 8.53 -4.68
CA ALA A 241 10.91 8.39 -3.98
C ALA A 241 11.09 9.43 -2.86
N ASP A 242 10.54 10.61 -3.04
CA ASP A 242 10.58 11.71 -2.06
C ASP A 242 9.27 11.88 -1.29
N ALA A 243 8.27 11.04 -1.55
CA ALA A 243 6.96 11.12 -0.92
C ALA A 243 6.88 10.29 0.36
N ARG A 244 6.06 10.75 1.32
CA ARG A 244 5.77 10.04 2.56
C ARG A 244 4.89 8.81 2.34
N LEU A 245 3.95 8.90 1.41
CA LEU A 245 3.01 7.83 1.07
C LEU A 245 2.76 7.80 -0.43
N MET A 246 2.71 6.61 -1.01
CA MET A 246 2.15 6.38 -2.34
C MET A 246 0.84 5.61 -2.24
N VAL A 247 -0.14 5.97 -3.06
CA VAL A 247 -1.44 5.30 -3.13
C VAL A 247 -1.71 4.86 -4.55
N VAL A 248 -2.07 3.61 -4.71
CA VAL A 248 -2.48 3.02 -6.00
C VAL A 248 -3.75 2.20 -5.84
N GLY A 249 -4.53 2.08 -6.89
CA GLY A 249 -5.64 1.12 -6.94
C GLY A 249 -5.14 -0.32 -7.05
N THR A 250 -5.98 -1.29 -6.71
CA THR A 250 -5.65 -2.72 -6.97
C THR A 250 -5.52 -3.01 -8.46
N HIS A 251 -6.27 -2.33 -9.29
CA HIS A 251 -6.26 -2.48 -10.76
C HIS A 251 -6.75 -1.20 -11.45
N GLY A 252 -6.50 -1.08 -12.76
CA GLY A 252 -6.92 0.04 -13.58
C GLY A 252 -7.98 -0.35 -14.60
N ARG A 253 -8.16 0.46 -15.66
CA ARG A 253 -9.21 0.37 -16.69
C ARG A 253 -9.37 -0.96 -17.42
N GLY A 254 -8.42 -1.87 -17.39
CA GLY A 254 -8.42 -3.11 -18.19
C GLY A 254 -8.65 -4.39 -17.40
N ALA A 255 -8.99 -4.34 -16.13
CA ALA A 255 -9.04 -5.53 -15.29
C ALA A 255 -10.37 -6.28 -15.39
N ILE A 256 -10.30 -7.56 -15.72
CA ILE A 256 -11.47 -8.45 -15.88
C ILE A 256 -11.79 -9.24 -14.60
N ALA A 257 -10.91 -9.28 -13.60
CA ALA A 257 -11.10 -10.11 -12.42
C ALA A 257 -10.87 -9.36 -11.11
N ARG A 258 -11.87 -9.39 -10.23
CA ARG A 258 -11.89 -8.73 -8.90
C ARG A 258 -10.84 -9.21 -7.89
N PHE A 259 -10.11 -10.29 -8.17
CA PHE A 259 -9.18 -10.93 -7.24
C PHE A 259 -7.71 -10.88 -7.69
N LEU A 260 -7.40 -10.13 -8.74
CA LEU A 260 -6.03 -10.00 -9.24
C LEU A 260 -5.52 -8.57 -9.05
N LEU A 261 -4.31 -8.46 -8.58
CA LEU A 261 -3.60 -7.18 -8.57
C LEU A 261 -3.17 -6.84 -10.00
N GLY A 262 -3.44 -5.60 -10.43
CA GLY A 262 -3.03 -5.11 -11.74
C GLY A 262 -1.49 -5.09 -11.88
N SER A 263 -1.00 -5.21 -13.12
CA SER A 263 0.43 -5.25 -13.40
C SER A 263 1.19 -4.05 -12.82
N ILE A 264 0.63 -2.85 -12.94
CA ILE A 264 1.24 -1.62 -12.43
C ILE A 264 1.34 -1.65 -10.91
N SER A 265 0.26 -1.99 -10.19
CA SER A 265 0.25 -2.07 -8.73
C SER A 265 1.17 -3.18 -8.22
N GLN A 266 1.26 -4.29 -8.95
CA GLN A 266 2.20 -5.37 -8.64
C GLN A 266 3.66 -4.91 -8.81
N GLU A 267 3.99 -4.20 -9.88
CA GLU A 267 5.34 -3.67 -10.12
C GLU A 267 5.71 -2.59 -9.12
N VAL A 268 4.76 -1.71 -8.75
CA VAL A 268 4.94 -0.72 -7.69
C VAL A 268 5.29 -1.40 -6.37
N LEU A 269 4.56 -2.43 -5.96
CA LEU A 269 4.84 -3.19 -4.74
C LEU A 269 6.14 -4.01 -4.82
N ALA A 270 6.57 -4.41 -6.00
CA ALA A 270 7.83 -5.11 -6.20
C ALA A 270 9.06 -4.18 -6.06
N HIS A 271 8.88 -2.86 -6.19
CA HIS A 271 9.93 -1.85 -6.17
C HIS A 271 9.57 -0.69 -5.23
N LEU A 272 9.06 -1.00 -4.05
CA LEU A 272 8.58 -0.03 -3.07
C LEU A 272 9.54 1.16 -2.88
N ALA A 273 9.18 2.31 -3.43
CA ALA A 273 9.94 3.54 -3.26
C ALA A 273 9.71 4.15 -1.86
N THR A 274 8.49 4.02 -1.35
CA THR A 274 8.06 4.53 -0.04
C THR A 274 6.96 3.62 0.54
N VAL A 275 6.40 3.98 1.68
CA VAL A 275 5.18 3.35 2.20
C VAL A 275 4.09 3.43 1.13
N THR A 276 3.49 2.29 0.81
CA THR A 276 2.54 2.23 -0.32
C THR A 276 1.21 1.64 0.13
N ALA A 277 0.13 2.36 -0.10
CA ALA A 277 -1.24 1.90 0.09
C ALA A 277 -1.82 1.37 -1.23
N VAL A 278 -2.44 0.22 -1.18
CA VAL A 278 -3.21 -0.38 -2.27
C VAL A 278 -4.67 -0.33 -1.89
N VAL A 279 -5.48 0.37 -2.67
CA VAL A 279 -6.91 0.64 -2.42
C VAL A 279 -7.76 -0.12 -3.43
N ARG A 280 -8.90 -0.57 -2.95
CA ARG A 280 -9.78 -1.43 -3.71
C ARG A 280 -11.11 -0.76 -3.99
#